data_5be7ebaef4c13ec81167e5b9d4bb0774
#
_entry.id   5be7ebaef4c13ec81167e5b9d4bb0774
#
_cell.length_a   1.000
_cell.length_b   1.000
_cell.length_c   1.000
_cell.angle_alpha   90.00
_cell.angle_beta   90.00
_cell.angle_gamma   90.00
#
_symmetry.space_group_name_H-M   'P 1'
#
loop_
_entity.id
_entity.type
_entity.pdbx_description
1 polymer ?
#
loop_
_entity_poly.entity_id
_entity_poly.type
_entity_poly.pdbx_seq_one_letter_code
_entity_poly.pdbx_strand_id
1 'polypeptide(L)'
;VDGIPYVVDDNPSQIINGFSRNVFGMINQKDIESISFLKGADALKYGALGSNGVVVINTEKATDLETKVEFHTVEGISWMNKRMPLLEAKGFKSYIGDIGETVTSDMNALVDQFPFLKDDPSYHYNYVYDNNTDWQEEIYDKAFSTENMLKIKGGDAIANYMLTVGYMNNKGIIKNTKDSRYYARFN
;
A
#
# COMPACT_ATOMS: atom_id res chain seq x y z
N VAL A 1 -9.26 -20.70 6.21
CA VAL A 1 -8.19 -20.65 7.21
C VAL A 1 -8.55 -21.57 8.34
N ASP A 2 -7.68 -22.51 8.70
CA ASP A 2 -7.89 -23.51 9.78
C ASP A 2 -9.25 -24.22 9.73
N GLY A 3 -9.73 -24.53 8.53
CA GLY A 3 -11.02 -25.15 8.29
C GLY A 3 -12.23 -24.22 8.26
N ILE A 4 -12.06 -22.95 8.58
CA ILE A 4 -13.11 -21.92 8.50
C ILE A 4 -13.08 -21.29 7.10
N PRO A 5 -14.20 -21.34 6.34
CA PRO A 5 -14.28 -20.73 5.04
C PRO A 5 -14.31 -19.19 5.15
N TYR A 6 -13.45 -18.54 4.38
CA TYR A 6 -13.51 -17.10 4.13
C TYR A 6 -13.98 -16.91 2.70
N VAL A 7 -15.13 -16.30 2.54
CA VAL A 7 -15.63 -15.91 1.22
C VAL A 7 -15.11 -14.50 0.96
N VAL A 8 -14.40 -14.35 -0.15
CA VAL A 8 -14.01 -13.03 -0.64
C VAL A 8 -15.23 -12.47 -1.39
N ASP A 9 -16.16 -11.94 -0.65
CA ASP A 9 -17.27 -11.21 -1.27
C ASP A 9 -16.77 -9.84 -1.74
N ASP A 10 -17.28 -9.39 -2.88
CA ASP A 10 -17.30 -7.99 -3.26
C ASP A 10 -18.20 -7.26 -2.24
N ASN A 11 -17.61 -6.96 -1.11
CA ASN A 11 -18.32 -6.57 0.10
C ASN A 11 -18.95 -5.19 -0.08
N PRO A 12 -20.27 -5.02 0.16
CA PRO A 12 -20.96 -3.73 0.09
C PRO A 12 -20.44 -2.69 1.12
N SER A 13 -19.54 -3.07 2.02
CA SER A 13 -18.86 -2.13 2.93
C SER A 13 -17.63 -1.44 2.31
N GLN A 14 -17.48 -1.48 1.00
CA GLN A 14 -16.47 -0.70 0.30
C GLN A 14 -16.77 0.79 0.46
N ILE A 15 -15.88 1.51 1.16
CA ILE A 15 -15.95 2.97 1.27
C ILE A 15 -15.70 3.62 -0.10
N ILE A 16 -14.96 2.93 -0.97
CA ILE A 16 -14.63 3.36 -2.34
C ILE A 16 -14.89 2.18 -3.28
N ASN A 17 -15.73 2.35 -4.28
CA ASN A 17 -16.02 1.33 -5.29
C ASN A 17 -14.72 0.86 -5.98
N GLY A 18 -14.52 -0.47 -6.06
CA GLY A 18 -13.35 -1.09 -6.66
C GLY A 18 -12.18 -1.35 -5.71
N PHE A 19 -12.25 -0.92 -4.44
CA PHE A 19 -11.25 -1.24 -3.42
C PHE A 19 -11.80 -2.29 -2.45
N SER A 20 -11.58 -3.56 -2.73
CA SER A 20 -11.89 -4.64 -1.80
C SER A 20 -10.81 -4.78 -0.71
N ARG A 21 -11.21 -5.11 0.50
CA ARG A 21 -10.28 -5.47 1.56
C ARG A 21 -9.61 -6.79 1.20
N ASN A 22 -8.29 -6.80 1.11
CA ASN A 22 -7.55 -8.03 0.94
C ASN A 22 -7.66 -8.88 2.21
N VAL A 23 -8.38 -10.00 2.13
CA VAL A 23 -8.56 -10.94 3.25
C VAL A 23 -7.22 -11.48 3.74
N PHE A 24 -6.26 -11.69 2.85
CA PHE A 24 -4.91 -12.14 3.21
C PHE A 24 -4.16 -11.12 4.06
N GLY A 25 -4.50 -9.83 3.96
CA GLY A 25 -3.94 -8.79 4.82
C GLY A 25 -4.38 -8.89 6.29
N MET A 26 -5.37 -9.72 6.60
CA MET A 26 -5.84 -9.94 7.98
C MET A 26 -5.07 -11.06 8.70
N ILE A 27 -4.31 -11.86 7.96
CA ILE A 27 -3.53 -12.98 8.49
C ILE A 27 -2.07 -12.56 8.52
N ASN A 28 -1.43 -12.67 9.68
CA ASN A 28 0.00 -12.42 9.75
C ASN A 28 0.74 -13.55 9.05
N GLN A 29 1.64 -13.22 8.13
CA GLN A 29 2.44 -14.19 7.39
C GLN A 29 3.29 -15.08 8.29
N LYS A 30 3.72 -14.58 9.44
CA LYS A 30 4.52 -15.32 10.43
C LYS A 30 3.72 -16.32 11.26
N ASP A 31 2.37 -16.26 11.17
CA ASP A 31 1.48 -17.24 11.79
C ASP A 31 1.08 -18.35 10.82
N ILE A 32 1.51 -18.29 9.57
CA ILE A 32 1.17 -19.30 8.56
C ILE A 32 2.17 -20.44 8.63
N GLU A 33 1.67 -21.65 8.87
CA GLU A 33 2.45 -22.89 8.81
C GLU A 33 2.50 -23.42 7.38
N SER A 34 1.34 -23.45 6.69
CA SER A 34 1.26 -23.98 5.34
C SER A 34 0.18 -23.31 4.51
N ILE A 35 0.42 -23.24 3.19
CA ILE A 35 -0.55 -22.81 2.19
C ILE A 35 -0.64 -23.89 1.13
N SER A 36 -1.86 -24.36 0.86
CA SER A 36 -2.14 -25.36 -0.19
C SER A 36 -3.18 -24.83 -1.16
N PHE A 37 -2.95 -25.06 -2.44
CA PHE A 37 -3.85 -24.68 -3.51
C PHE A 37 -4.54 -25.93 -4.03
N LEU A 38 -5.86 -26.03 -3.83
CA LEU A 38 -6.68 -27.15 -4.32
C LEU A 38 -7.41 -26.74 -5.58
N LYS A 39 -7.34 -27.58 -6.61
CA LYS A 39 -8.02 -27.37 -7.89
C LYS A 39 -8.70 -28.67 -8.36
N GLY A 40 -9.68 -28.53 -9.23
CA GLY A 40 -10.39 -29.70 -9.80
C GLY A 40 -11.07 -30.54 -8.72
N ALA A 41 -10.85 -31.84 -8.74
CA ALA A 41 -11.53 -32.82 -7.87
C ALA A 41 -11.28 -32.53 -6.37
N ASP A 42 -10.09 -32.09 -6.00
CA ASP A 42 -9.76 -31.81 -4.59
C ASP A 42 -10.51 -30.60 -4.03
N ALA A 43 -10.91 -29.66 -4.90
CA ALA A 43 -11.69 -28.50 -4.50
C ALA A 43 -13.18 -28.81 -4.35
N LEU A 44 -13.69 -29.89 -4.97
CA LEU A 44 -15.13 -30.29 -4.95
C LEU A 44 -15.64 -30.54 -3.54
N LYS A 45 -14.79 -31.01 -2.63
CA LYS A 45 -15.17 -31.22 -1.21
C LYS A 45 -15.64 -29.94 -0.50
N TYR A 46 -15.33 -28.76 -1.06
CA TYR A 46 -15.80 -27.46 -0.56
C TYR A 46 -17.07 -26.98 -1.26
N GLY A 47 -17.69 -27.84 -2.10
CA GLY A 47 -18.94 -27.55 -2.79
C GLY A 47 -18.83 -26.45 -3.83
N ALA A 48 -19.93 -25.72 -4.06
CA ALA A 48 -19.99 -24.65 -5.06
C ALA A 48 -18.97 -23.53 -4.82
N LEU A 49 -18.62 -23.24 -3.57
CA LEU A 49 -17.63 -22.25 -3.22
C LEU A 49 -16.21 -22.60 -3.69
N GLY A 50 -15.95 -23.90 -3.91
CA GLY A 50 -14.67 -24.41 -4.41
C GLY A 50 -14.55 -24.48 -5.93
N SER A 51 -15.56 -24.08 -6.70
CA SER A 51 -15.60 -24.26 -8.17
C SER A 51 -14.42 -23.61 -8.90
N ASN A 52 -13.93 -22.48 -8.44
CA ASN A 52 -12.77 -21.77 -8.99
C ASN A 52 -11.42 -22.16 -8.33
N GLY A 53 -11.46 -23.11 -7.39
CA GLY A 53 -10.32 -23.51 -6.58
C GLY A 53 -10.41 -23.00 -5.15
N VAL A 54 -9.61 -23.60 -4.27
CA VAL A 54 -9.58 -23.30 -2.84
C VAL A 54 -8.14 -23.06 -2.39
N VAL A 55 -7.92 -22.00 -1.64
CA VAL A 55 -6.66 -21.77 -0.93
C VAL A 55 -6.86 -22.17 0.52
N VAL A 56 -6.19 -23.24 0.93
CA VAL A 56 -6.20 -23.71 2.31
C VAL A 56 -4.99 -23.11 3.04
N ILE A 57 -5.24 -22.37 4.08
CA ILE A 57 -4.20 -21.79 4.93
C ILE A 57 -4.31 -22.43 6.30
N ASN A 58 -3.25 -23.10 6.71
CA ASN A 58 -3.13 -23.61 8.07
C ASN A 58 -2.19 -22.69 8.84
N THR A 59 -2.63 -22.31 10.02
CA THR A 59 -1.80 -21.49 10.89
C THR A 59 -1.03 -22.36 11.86
N GLU A 60 0.11 -21.85 12.31
CA GLU A 60 0.96 -22.50 13.28
C GLU A 60 0.17 -22.90 14.54
N LYS A 61 0.41 -24.11 15.02
CA LYS A 61 -0.13 -24.64 16.26
C LYS A 61 1.01 -24.96 17.21
N ALA A 62 0.79 -24.78 18.50
CA ALA A 62 1.75 -25.23 19.49
C ALA A 62 1.83 -26.76 19.49
N THR A 63 3.03 -27.28 19.32
CA THR A 63 3.35 -28.70 19.43
C THR A 63 4.36 -28.96 20.54
N ASP A 64 4.92 -27.88 21.08
CA ASP A 64 5.95 -27.94 22.13
C ASP A 64 5.30 -28.13 23.52
N LEU A 65 5.88 -29.02 24.30
CA LEU A 65 5.48 -29.23 25.70
C LEU A 65 6.02 -28.12 26.62
N GLU A 66 7.17 -27.54 26.26
CA GLU A 66 7.77 -26.46 27.04
C GLU A 66 7.24 -25.10 26.59
N THR A 67 7.05 -24.20 27.53
CA THR A 67 6.65 -22.82 27.21
C THR A 67 7.80 -22.10 26.52
N LYS A 68 7.56 -21.64 25.31
CA LYS A 68 8.48 -20.81 24.52
C LYS A 68 7.90 -19.42 24.32
N VAL A 69 8.75 -18.42 24.50
CA VAL A 69 8.42 -17.01 24.22
C VAL A 69 9.29 -16.53 23.08
N GLU A 70 8.65 -16.13 22.00
CA GLU A 70 9.32 -15.63 20.80
C GLU A 70 8.94 -14.17 20.59
N PHE A 71 9.94 -13.33 20.38
CA PHE A 71 9.73 -11.94 20.02
C PHE A 71 10.33 -11.69 18.63
N HIS A 72 9.48 -11.18 17.73
CA HIS A 72 9.89 -10.81 16.39
C HIS A 72 9.73 -9.32 16.20
N THR A 73 10.76 -8.68 15.68
CA THR A 73 10.69 -7.29 15.24
C THR A 73 11.24 -7.16 13.82
N VAL A 74 10.57 -6.37 13.01
CA VAL A 74 11.02 -6.01 11.67
C VAL A 74 10.90 -4.49 11.56
N GLU A 75 11.99 -3.86 11.18
CA GLU A 75 12.04 -2.43 10.95
C GLU A 75 12.49 -2.16 9.52
N GLY A 76 11.90 -1.17 8.89
CA GLY A 76 12.20 -0.81 7.53
C GLY A 76 12.14 0.69 7.31
N ILE A 77 12.97 1.16 6.37
CA ILE A 77 12.93 2.52 5.87
C ILE A 77 12.71 2.47 4.37
N SER A 78 11.72 3.20 3.91
CA SER A 78 11.41 3.33 2.48
C SER A 78 11.54 4.78 2.06
N TRP A 79 12.03 5.00 0.87
CA TRP A 79 12.12 6.33 0.27
C TRP A 79 11.98 6.24 -1.24
N MET A 80 11.67 7.37 -1.87
CA MET A 80 11.64 7.45 -3.31
C MET A 80 13.06 7.37 -3.86
N ASN A 81 13.35 6.33 -4.64
CA ASN A 81 14.70 6.10 -5.18
C ASN A 81 15.07 7.09 -6.28
N LYS A 82 14.11 7.43 -7.15
CA LYS A 82 14.33 8.35 -8.28
C LYS A 82 13.10 9.22 -8.48
N ARG A 83 13.33 10.52 -8.50
CA ARG A 83 12.30 11.49 -8.88
C ARG A 83 12.08 11.47 -10.39
N MET A 84 10.85 11.70 -10.82
CA MET A 84 10.54 11.91 -12.22
C MET A 84 11.15 13.24 -12.67
N PRO A 85 11.90 13.28 -13.77
CA PRO A 85 12.39 14.55 -14.29
C PRO A 85 11.19 15.35 -14.83
N LEU A 86 10.90 16.44 -14.19
CA LEU A 86 9.87 17.40 -14.61
C LEU A 86 10.52 18.67 -15.12
N LEU A 87 9.82 19.36 -16.00
CA LEU A 87 10.24 20.68 -16.45
C LEU A 87 9.99 21.69 -15.32
N GLU A 88 10.96 22.55 -15.11
CA GLU A 88 10.79 23.75 -14.30
C GLU A 88 9.89 24.76 -15.03
N ALA A 89 9.37 25.76 -14.31
CA ALA A 89 8.45 26.75 -14.84
C ALA A 89 8.98 27.39 -16.15
N LYS A 90 10.25 27.78 -16.17
CA LYS A 90 10.89 28.36 -17.36
C LYS A 90 10.96 27.37 -18.53
N GLY A 91 11.36 26.13 -18.26
CA GLY A 91 11.40 25.08 -19.28
C GLY A 91 10.01 24.73 -19.83
N PHE A 92 9.00 24.73 -18.98
CA PHE A 92 7.62 24.53 -19.40
C PHE A 92 7.09 25.67 -20.26
N LYS A 93 7.37 26.94 -19.89
CA LYS A 93 7.04 28.11 -20.71
C LYS A 93 7.67 28.01 -22.12
N SER A 94 8.98 27.72 -22.20
CA SER A 94 9.65 27.54 -23.49
C SER A 94 9.01 26.42 -24.29
N TYR A 95 8.76 25.26 -23.70
CA TYR A 95 8.16 24.12 -24.37
C TYR A 95 6.77 24.44 -24.96
N ILE A 96 5.93 25.14 -24.21
CA ILE A 96 4.59 25.56 -24.69
C ILE A 96 4.71 26.65 -25.76
N GLY A 97 5.67 27.57 -25.59
CA GLY A 97 5.95 28.58 -26.62
C GLY A 97 6.35 27.96 -27.96
N ASP A 98 7.30 27.03 -27.96
CA ASP A 98 7.76 26.30 -29.13
C ASP A 98 6.62 25.55 -29.84
N ILE A 99 5.75 24.88 -29.09
CA ILE A 99 4.55 24.25 -29.63
C ILE A 99 3.61 25.30 -30.23
N GLY A 100 3.39 26.40 -29.52
CA GLY A 100 2.50 27.46 -29.93
C GLY A 100 2.93 28.07 -31.27
N GLU A 101 4.22 28.30 -31.49
CA GLU A 101 4.77 28.79 -32.74
C GLU A 101 4.51 27.85 -33.94
N THR A 102 4.35 26.56 -33.68
CA THR A 102 3.99 25.59 -34.75
C THR A 102 2.51 25.67 -35.16
N VAL A 103 1.65 26.16 -34.23
CA VAL A 103 0.19 26.23 -34.43
C VAL A 103 -0.27 27.59 -34.90
N THR A 104 0.37 28.67 -34.46
CA THR A 104 0.02 30.04 -34.84
C THR A 104 1.24 30.91 -35.02
N SER A 105 1.18 31.80 -36.02
CA SER A 105 2.20 32.82 -36.23
C SER A 105 1.94 34.09 -35.39
N ASP A 106 0.78 34.16 -34.71
CA ASP A 106 0.40 35.30 -33.88
C ASP A 106 0.70 34.99 -32.39
N MET A 107 1.86 35.43 -31.96
CA MET A 107 2.29 35.28 -30.55
C MET A 107 1.40 36.06 -29.57
N ASN A 108 0.76 37.16 -29.98
CA ASN A 108 -0.12 37.90 -29.11
C ASN A 108 -1.39 37.09 -28.81
N ALA A 109 -1.95 36.45 -29.83
CA ALA A 109 -3.09 35.56 -29.64
C ALA A 109 -2.75 34.35 -28.76
N LEU A 110 -1.53 33.82 -28.83
CA LEU A 110 -1.06 32.76 -28.00
C LEU A 110 -0.91 33.19 -26.50
N VAL A 111 -0.33 34.37 -26.29
CA VAL A 111 -0.17 34.96 -24.94
C VAL A 111 -1.51 35.32 -24.32
N ASP A 112 -2.46 35.81 -25.13
CA ASP A 112 -3.83 36.09 -24.65
C ASP A 112 -4.54 34.81 -24.21
N GLN A 113 -4.33 33.71 -24.91
CA GLN A 113 -4.87 32.40 -24.54
C GLN A 113 -4.14 31.76 -23.36
N PHE A 114 -2.83 31.96 -23.30
CA PHE A 114 -1.95 31.40 -22.26
C PHE A 114 -1.15 32.52 -21.55
N PRO A 115 -1.78 33.26 -20.60
CA PRO A 115 -1.18 34.40 -19.94
C PRO A 115 0.14 34.12 -19.20
N PHE A 116 0.39 32.85 -18.84
CA PHE A 116 1.64 32.44 -18.20
C PHE A 116 2.86 32.50 -19.14
N LEU A 117 2.66 32.59 -20.47
CA LEU A 117 3.73 32.78 -21.41
C LEU A 117 4.25 34.24 -21.46
N LYS A 118 3.50 35.17 -20.87
CA LYS A 118 3.87 36.58 -20.83
C LYS A 118 5.06 36.75 -19.89
N ASP A 119 6.21 37.04 -20.44
CA ASP A 119 7.44 37.36 -19.71
C ASP A 119 7.54 38.87 -19.41
N ASP A 120 6.63 39.37 -18.64
CA ASP A 120 6.51 40.78 -18.29
C ASP A 120 6.47 40.95 -16.78
N PRO A 121 7.59 41.42 -16.14
CA PRO A 121 7.66 41.61 -14.68
C PRO A 121 6.62 42.61 -14.14
N SER A 122 6.08 43.47 -14.99
CA SER A 122 5.04 44.42 -14.62
C SER A 122 3.65 43.78 -14.57
N TYR A 123 3.49 42.60 -15.12
CA TYR A 123 2.22 41.87 -15.12
C TYR A 123 1.89 41.40 -13.70
N HIS A 124 0.70 41.78 -13.22
CA HIS A 124 0.26 41.54 -11.84
C HIS A 124 0.40 40.09 -11.35
N TYR A 125 0.23 39.13 -12.24
CA TYR A 125 0.33 37.69 -11.89
C TYR A 125 1.66 37.05 -12.32
N ASN A 126 2.66 37.80 -12.75
CA ASN A 126 3.93 37.26 -13.21
C ASN A 126 4.58 36.36 -12.14
N TYR A 127 4.57 36.81 -10.88
CA TYR A 127 5.13 36.05 -9.76
C TYR A 127 4.47 34.67 -9.56
N VAL A 128 3.19 34.51 -9.94
CA VAL A 128 2.48 33.23 -9.81
C VAL A 128 3.01 32.21 -10.82
N TYR A 129 3.37 32.67 -12.01
CA TYR A 129 3.80 31.80 -13.10
C TYR A 129 5.31 31.55 -13.13
N ASP A 130 6.09 32.27 -12.35
CA ASP A 130 7.53 32.07 -12.21
C ASP A 130 7.94 31.25 -11.00
N ASN A 131 6.98 30.86 -10.17
CA ASN A 131 7.24 29.96 -9.06
C ASN A 131 7.60 28.56 -9.55
N ASN A 132 8.71 28.06 -9.02
CA ASN A 132 9.18 26.72 -9.28
C ASN A 132 9.04 25.87 -8.03
N THR A 133 7.92 25.18 -7.90
CA THR A 133 7.65 24.31 -6.75
C THR A 133 7.91 22.86 -7.14
N ASP A 134 8.85 22.20 -6.46
CA ASP A 134 9.03 20.76 -6.61
C ASP A 134 7.96 20.02 -5.81
N TRP A 135 6.83 19.75 -6.47
CA TRP A 135 5.73 19.02 -5.87
C TRP A 135 6.10 17.60 -5.43
N GLN A 136 7.12 17.00 -6.05
CA GLN A 136 7.59 15.70 -5.62
C GLN A 136 8.29 15.79 -4.26
N GLU A 137 9.05 16.85 -4.00
CA GLU A 137 9.64 17.12 -2.70
C GLU A 137 8.59 17.42 -1.63
N GLU A 138 7.54 18.13 -2.01
CA GLU A 138 6.43 18.45 -1.12
C GLU A 138 5.59 17.20 -0.75
N ILE A 139 5.45 16.24 -1.66
CA ILE A 139 4.59 15.07 -1.46
C ILE A 139 5.35 13.90 -0.83
N TYR A 140 6.61 13.67 -1.22
CA TYR A 140 7.35 12.50 -0.78
C TYR A 140 8.21 12.79 0.46
N ASP A 141 8.28 11.79 1.32
CA ASP A 141 9.11 11.79 2.52
C ASP A 141 9.69 10.38 2.76
N LYS A 142 10.65 10.31 3.66
CA LYS A 142 11.14 9.03 4.15
C LYS A 142 10.08 8.39 5.04
N ALA A 143 9.81 7.13 4.80
CA ALA A 143 8.82 6.35 5.51
C ALA A 143 9.50 5.31 6.38
N PHE A 144 9.09 5.24 7.64
CA PHE A 144 9.53 4.23 8.58
C PHE A 144 8.40 3.23 8.82
N SER A 145 8.72 1.96 8.71
CA SER A 145 7.82 0.86 9.03
C SER A 145 8.36 0.03 10.18
N THR A 146 7.49 -0.40 11.05
CA THR A 146 7.83 -1.30 12.15
C THR A 146 6.75 -2.35 12.33
N GLU A 147 7.17 -3.57 12.57
CA GLU A 147 6.31 -4.68 12.97
C GLU A 147 6.93 -5.35 14.21
N ASN A 148 6.13 -5.47 15.25
CA ASN A 148 6.51 -6.14 16.49
C ASN A 148 5.49 -7.23 16.80
N MET A 149 5.97 -8.44 17.08
CA MET A 149 5.14 -9.57 17.40
C MET A 149 5.71 -10.34 18.60
N LEU A 150 4.86 -10.63 19.55
CA LEU A 150 5.14 -11.53 20.68
C LEU A 150 4.32 -12.79 20.51
N LYS A 151 4.98 -13.94 20.53
CA LYS A 151 4.37 -15.25 20.46
C LYS A 151 4.74 -16.05 21.70
N ILE A 152 3.75 -16.57 22.38
CA ILE A 152 3.90 -17.45 23.54
C ILE A 152 3.22 -18.76 23.19
N LYS A 153 3.96 -19.84 23.18
CA LYS A 153 3.46 -21.18 22.88
C LYS A 153 3.95 -22.18 23.90
N GLY A 154 3.14 -23.17 24.19
CA GLY A 154 3.48 -24.24 25.12
C GLY A 154 2.31 -25.19 25.31
N GLY A 155 2.48 -26.15 26.19
CA GLY A 155 1.44 -27.11 26.47
C GLY A 155 1.91 -28.20 27.39
N ASP A 156 1.04 -29.18 27.54
CA ASP A 156 1.31 -30.43 28.22
C ASP A 156 0.74 -31.63 27.43
N ALA A 157 0.72 -32.78 28.02
CA ALA A 157 0.18 -33.99 27.37
C ALA A 157 -1.35 -33.92 27.12
N ILE A 158 -2.05 -32.94 27.64
CA ILE A 158 -3.51 -32.81 27.61
C ILE A 158 -3.92 -31.65 26.70
N ALA A 159 -3.23 -30.49 26.78
CA ALA A 159 -3.62 -29.30 26.09
C ALA A 159 -2.39 -28.45 25.65
N ASN A 160 -2.48 -27.93 24.45
CA ASN A 160 -1.49 -26.98 23.93
C ASN A 160 -2.15 -25.59 23.77
N TYR A 161 -1.37 -24.56 23.95
CA TYR A 161 -1.81 -23.19 23.79
C TYR A 161 -0.82 -22.36 22.99
N MET A 162 -1.34 -21.41 22.23
CA MET A 162 -0.53 -20.40 21.57
C MET A 162 -1.24 -19.04 21.63
N LEU A 163 -0.53 -18.04 22.11
CA LEU A 163 -0.95 -16.65 22.08
C LEU A 163 0.02 -15.87 21.20
N THR A 164 -0.51 -15.21 20.20
CA THR A 164 0.23 -14.25 19.37
C THR A 164 -0.39 -12.87 19.55
N VAL A 165 0.42 -11.87 19.84
CA VAL A 165 0.00 -10.46 19.89
C VAL A 165 0.98 -9.66 19.04
N GLY A 166 0.47 -8.79 18.18
CA GLY A 166 1.33 -7.99 17.33
C GLY A 166 0.79 -6.61 17.03
N TYR A 167 1.73 -5.75 16.68
CA TYR A 167 1.52 -4.39 16.22
C TYR A 167 2.34 -4.12 14.98
N MET A 168 1.70 -3.61 13.95
CA MET A 168 2.33 -3.19 12.72
C MET A 168 1.97 -1.73 12.45
N ASN A 169 2.97 -0.95 12.07
CA ASN A 169 2.82 0.43 11.67
C ASN A 169 3.64 0.69 10.41
N ASN A 170 2.96 0.87 9.30
CA ASN A 170 3.56 1.17 8.01
C ASN A 170 3.24 2.60 7.62
N LYS A 171 4.26 3.45 7.57
CA LYS A 171 4.14 4.76 6.91
C LYS A 171 4.39 4.59 5.42
N GLY A 172 3.62 5.29 4.60
CA GLY A 172 3.89 5.37 3.17
C GLY A 172 4.89 6.49 2.86
N ILE A 173 5.55 6.39 1.71
CA ILE A 173 6.46 7.43 1.21
C ILE A 173 5.75 8.73 0.82
N ILE A 174 4.43 8.70 0.67
CA ILE A 174 3.61 9.89 0.49
C ILE A 174 3.27 10.44 1.87
N LYS A 175 3.51 11.73 2.10
CA LYS A 175 3.20 12.41 3.37
C LYS A 175 1.75 12.14 3.80
N ASN A 176 1.53 11.97 5.08
CA ASN A 176 0.23 11.70 5.69
C ASN A 176 -0.42 10.34 5.35
N THR A 177 0.30 9.42 4.71
CA THR A 177 -0.17 8.05 4.53
C THR A 177 0.37 7.13 5.63
N LYS A 178 -0.52 6.40 6.29
CA LYS A 178 -0.17 5.51 7.39
C LYS A 178 -1.18 4.36 7.48
N ASP A 179 -0.68 3.14 7.67
CA ASP A 179 -1.47 1.96 8.03
C ASP A 179 -0.98 1.41 9.37
N SER A 180 -1.87 1.29 10.34
CA SER A 180 -1.54 0.74 11.67
C SER A 180 -2.49 -0.38 11.98
N ARG A 181 -1.94 -1.53 12.40
CA ARG A 181 -2.71 -2.73 12.73
C ARG A 181 -2.29 -3.30 14.06
N TYR A 182 -3.28 -3.70 14.82
CA TYR A 182 -3.12 -4.51 16.03
C TYR A 182 -3.80 -5.84 15.77
N TYR A 183 -3.18 -6.90 16.15
CA TYR A 183 -3.78 -8.23 16.07
C TYR A 183 -3.45 -9.05 17.31
N ALA A 184 -4.40 -9.90 17.68
CA ALA A 184 -4.21 -10.88 18.72
C ALA A 184 -4.87 -12.19 18.27
N ARG A 185 -4.19 -13.29 18.48
CA ARG A 185 -4.67 -14.63 18.19
C ARG A 185 -4.43 -15.52 19.37
N PHE A 186 -5.40 -16.35 19.69
CA PHE A 186 -5.32 -17.41 20.67
C PHE A 186 -5.81 -18.72 20.03
N ASN A 187 -4.99 -19.76 20.16
CA ASN A 187 -5.28 -21.13 19.72
C ASN A 187 -5.14 -22.08 20.87
#